data_08bc0ddec2af36ca3ffeb866069dd225
#
_entry.id   08bc0ddec2af36ca3ffeb866069dd225
#
_cell.length_a   1.000
_cell.length_b   1.000
_cell.length_c   1.000
_cell.angle_alpha   90.00
_cell.angle_beta   90.00
_cell.angle_gamma   90.00
#
_symmetry.space_group_name_H-M   'P 1'
#
loop_
_entity.id
_entity.type
_entity.pdbx_description
1 polymer ?
#
loop_
_entity_poly.entity_id
_entity_poly.type
_entity_poly.pdbx_seq_one_letter_code
_entity_poly.pdbx_strand_id
1 'polypeptide(L)'
;MARINLTRKDLINSVYMQIGFSKNISENLIDDFFTIITENLKNEKKIKLSKFGTFSIRSKKSRIGRNPKTKEESTISNRDVVLFKASKEFKDLVNSKNDS
;
A
#
# COMPACT_ATOMS: atom_id res chain seq x y z
N MET A 1 5.46 8.15 20.43
CA MET A 1 4.75 8.63 19.24
C MET A 1 3.45 7.87 19.05
N ALA A 2 2.36 8.57 18.87
CA ALA A 2 1.09 7.91 18.63
C ALA A 2 1.08 7.28 17.22
N ARG A 3 0.57 6.06 17.13
CA ARG A 3 0.42 5.37 15.86
C ARG A 3 -0.97 5.68 15.31
N ILE A 4 -1.02 6.13 14.07
CA ILE A 4 -2.28 6.41 13.41
C ILE A 4 -2.61 5.27 12.44
N ASN A 5 -3.76 4.66 12.63
CA ASN A 5 -4.28 3.65 11.71
C ASN A 5 -5.49 4.23 11.00
N LEU A 6 -5.42 4.28 9.68
CA LEU A 6 -6.54 4.75 8.86
C LEU A 6 -7.32 3.54 8.36
N THR A 7 -8.59 3.48 8.72
CA THR A 7 -9.47 2.40 8.27
C THR A 7 -10.20 2.81 6.99
N ARG A 8 -10.83 1.82 6.35
CA ARG A 8 -11.69 2.07 5.19
C ARG A 8 -12.78 3.10 5.55
N LYS A 9 -13.35 2.99 6.73
CA LYS A 9 -14.37 3.93 7.21
C LYS A 9 -13.83 5.34 7.32
N ASP A 10 -12.60 5.49 7.82
CA ASP A 10 -11.96 6.81 7.94
C ASP A 10 -11.75 7.44 6.57
N LEU A 11 -11.32 6.64 5.58
CA LEU A 11 -11.14 7.13 4.22
C LEU A 11 -12.47 7.56 3.59
N ILE A 12 -13.52 6.79 3.80
CA ILE A 12 -14.85 7.12 3.29
C ILE A 12 -15.33 8.44 3.90
N ASN A 13 -15.16 8.61 5.21
CA ASN A 13 -15.56 9.84 5.88
C ASN A 13 -14.75 11.04 5.37
N SER A 14 -13.45 10.87 5.13
CA SER A 14 -12.62 11.94 4.60
C SER A 14 -13.08 12.37 3.20
N VAL A 15 -13.38 11.42 2.34
CA VAL A 15 -13.89 11.73 0.99
C VAL A 15 -15.24 12.44 1.10
N TYR A 16 -16.11 11.93 1.96
CA TYR A 16 -17.43 12.55 2.20
C TYR A 16 -17.28 14.01 2.64
N MET A 17 -16.38 14.28 3.60
CA MET A 17 -16.18 15.61 4.14
C MET A 17 -15.48 16.57 3.16
N GLN A 18 -14.53 16.05 2.39
CA GLN A 18 -13.70 16.89 1.52
C GLN A 18 -14.34 17.17 0.17
N ILE A 19 -15.05 16.20 -0.40
CA ILE A 19 -15.57 16.28 -1.76
C ILE A 19 -17.06 16.63 -1.77
N GLY A 20 -17.77 16.32 -0.69
CA GLY A 20 -19.18 16.64 -0.58
C GLY A 20 -20.13 15.63 -1.24
N PHE A 21 -19.63 14.46 -1.65
CA PHE A 21 -20.47 13.40 -2.15
C PHE A 21 -21.24 12.72 -1.02
N SER A 22 -22.33 12.05 -1.36
CA SER A 22 -23.04 11.23 -0.37
C SER A 22 -22.12 10.12 0.16
N LYS A 23 -22.48 9.56 1.32
CA LYS A 23 -21.69 8.46 1.89
C LYS A 23 -21.66 7.24 0.98
N ASN A 24 -22.76 6.94 0.31
CA ASN A 24 -22.84 5.81 -0.63
C ASN A 24 -21.86 6.01 -1.79
N ILE A 25 -21.83 7.21 -2.36
CA ILE A 25 -20.92 7.52 -3.47
C ILE A 25 -19.48 7.47 -2.98
N SER A 26 -19.21 8.03 -1.80
CA SER A 26 -17.88 8.02 -1.21
C SER A 26 -17.38 6.60 -0.95
N GLU A 27 -18.25 5.74 -0.43
CA GLU A 27 -17.94 4.32 -0.21
C GLU A 27 -17.60 3.62 -1.52
N ASN A 28 -18.44 3.81 -2.55
CA ASN A 28 -18.21 3.21 -3.86
C ASN A 28 -16.90 3.68 -4.48
N LEU A 29 -16.57 4.96 -4.33
CA LEU A 29 -15.32 5.51 -4.84
C LEU A 29 -14.11 4.84 -4.18
N ILE A 30 -14.14 4.68 -2.87
CA ILE A 30 -13.03 4.05 -2.13
C ILE A 30 -12.90 2.58 -2.52
N ASP A 31 -14.02 1.85 -2.59
CA ASP A 31 -14.00 0.44 -2.95
C ASP A 31 -13.52 0.24 -4.38
N ASP A 32 -13.97 1.07 -5.31
CA ASP A 32 -13.55 1.00 -6.71
C ASP A 32 -12.06 1.31 -6.85
N PHE A 33 -11.58 2.29 -6.09
CA PHE A 33 -10.16 2.65 -6.09
C PHE A 33 -9.29 1.45 -5.70
N PHE A 34 -9.63 0.78 -4.59
CA PHE A 34 -8.86 -0.38 -4.15
C PHE A 34 -9.00 -1.56 -5.10
N THR A 35 -10.17 -1.74 -5.70
CA THR A 35 -10.39 -2.79 -6.70
C THR A 35 -9.51 -2.56 -7.92
N ILE A 36 -9.45 -1.32 -8.40
CA ILE A 36 -8.61 -0.97 -9.56
C ILE A 36 -7.15 -1.27 -9.25
N ILE A 37 -6.67 -0.88 -8.08
CA ILE A 37 -5.28 -1.15 -7.69
C ILE A 37 -5.02 -2.66 -7.65
N THR A 38 -5.90 -3.42 -7.00
CA THR A 38 -5.73 -4.86 -6.85
C THR A 38 -5.73 -5.57 -8.19
N GLU A 39 -6.68 -5.24 -9.07
CA GLU A 39 -6.79 -5.87 -10.38
C GLU A 39 -5.57 -5.56 -11.25
N ASN A 40 -5.11 -4.31 -11.23
CA ASN A 40 -3.94 -3.95 -12.03
C ASN A 40 -2.67 -4.60 -11.48
N LEU A 41 -2.54 -4.74 -10.17
CA LEU A 41 -1.40 -5.45 -9.59
C LEU A 41 -1.38 -6.92 -9.98
N LYS A 42 -2.54 -7.57 -9.99
CA LYS A 42 -2.64 -8.98 -10.38
C LYS A 42 -2.25 -9.19 -11.85
N ASN A 43 -2.71 -8.30 -12.72
CA ASN A 43 -2.53 -8.45 -14.16
C ASN A 43 -1.19 -7.93 -14.65
N GLU A 44 -0.81 -6.73 -14.20
CA GLU A 44 0.38 -6.04 -14.72
C GLU A 44 1.59 -6.15 -13.81
N LYS A 45 1.41 -6.62 -12.58
CA LYS A 45 2.47 -6.75 -11.57
C LYS A 45 3.05 -5.41 -11.14
N LYS A 46 2.54 -4.31 -11.63
CA LYS A 46 3.04 -2.98 -11.32
C LYS A 46 1.96 -1.93 -11.60
N ILE A 47 1.80 -0.98 -10.69
CA ILE A 47 0.91 0.16 -10.92
C ILE A 47 1.59 1.42 -10.40
N LYS A 48 1.65 2.44 -11.24
CA LYS A 48 2.24 3.72 -10.89
C LYS A 48 1.14 4.75 -10.67
N LEU A 49 1.13 5.34 -9.47
CA LEU A 49 0.25 6.46 -9.15
C LEU A 49 1.09 7.74 -9.23
N SER A 50 0.80 8.56 -10.24
CA SER A 50 1.55 9.81 -10.47
C SER A 50 1.65 10.64 -9.20
N LYS A 51 2.84 11.14 -8.91
CA LYS A 51 3.13 12.00 -7.77
C LYS A 51 3.01 11.32 -6.40
N PHE A 52 2.59 10.06 -6.36
CA PHE A 52 2.46 9.32 -5.11
C PHE A 52 3.53 8.23 -5.00
N GLY A 53 3.49 7.27 -5.90
CA GLY A 53 4.46 6.19 -5.88
C GLY A 53 4.06 5.02 -6.76
N THR A 54 4.82 3.96 -6.64
CA THR A 54 4.60 2.76 -7.45
C THR A 54 4.42 1.54 -6.56
N PHE A 55 3.34 0.81 -6.78
CA PHE A 55 3.16 -0.53 -6.20
C PHE A 55 3.64 -1.56 -7.20
N SER A 56 4.33 -2.57 -6.73
CA SER A 56 4.79 -3.67 -7.57
C SER A 56 4.69 -4.98 -6.84
N ILE A 57 4.59 -6.07 -7.60
CA ILE A 57 4.58 -7.40 -7.04
C ILE A 57 5.92 -8.04 -7.36
N ARG A 58 6.56 -8.58 -6.34
CA ARG A 58 7.82 -9.28 -6.47
C ARG A 58 7.65 -10.71 -6.01
N SER A 59 8.03 -11.65 -6.86
CA SER A 59 7.99 -13.08 -6.50
C SER A 59 9.27 -13.43 -5.77
N LYS A 60 9.14 -14.02 -4.59
CA LYS A 60 10.26 -14.53 -3.82
C LYS A 60 10.29 -16.04 -3.93
N LYS A 61 11.45 -16.58 -4.31
CA LYS A 61 11.64 -18.02 -4.41
C LYS A 61 11.65 -18.65 -3.04
N SER A 62 11.30 -19.93 -2.98
CA SER A 62 11.43 -20.70 -1.74
C SER A 62 12.89 -20.72 -1.29
N ARG A 63 13.07 -20.75 0.00
CA ARG A 63 14.40 -20.76 0.60
C ARG A 63 14.33 -21.47 1.94
N ILE A 64 15.50 -21.89 2.44
CA ILE A 64 15.62 -22.47 3.76
C ILE A 64 15.93 -21.35 4.75
N GLY A 65 15.03 -21.15 5.72
CA GLY A 65 15.24 -20.23 6.82
C GLY A 65 15.77 -20.95 8.03
N ARG A 66 16.53 -20.27 8.86
CA ARG A 66 17.07 -20.84 10.09
C ARG A 66 16.67 -19.96 11.26
N ASN A 67 16.13 -20.58 12.30
CA ASN A 67 15.82 -19.89 13.55
C ASN A 67 17.13 -19.67 14.32
N PRO A 68 17.54 -18.43 14.59
CA PRO A 68 18.81 -18.17 15.27
C PRO A 68 18.84 -18.66 16.72
N LYS A 69 17.69 -18.87 17.36
CA LYS A 69 17.63 -19.35 18.75
C LYS A 69 17.68 -20.85 18.83
N THR A 70 16.94 -21.54 17.98
CA THR A 70 16.84 -23.02 18.03
C THR A 70 17.76 -23.68 17.02
N LYS A 71 18.24 -22.92 16.03
CA LYS A 71 19.05 -23.40 14.91
C LYS A 71 18.31 -24.41 14.04
N GLU A 72 16.98 -24.48 14.17
CA GLU A 72 16.17 -25.32 13.33
C GLU A 72 16.00 -24.68 11.95
N GLU A 73 16.02 -25.51 10.92
CA GLU A 73 15.80 -25.09 9.56
C GLU A 73 14.33 -25.34 9.19
N SER A 74 13.76 -24.41 8.45
CA SER A 74 12.42 -24.58 7.89
C SER A 74 12.39 -24.01 6.50
N THR A 75 11.57 -24.61 5.63
CA THR A 75 11.41 -24.16 4.26
C THR A 75 10.43 -22.99 4.21
N ILE A 76 10.86 -21.88 3.63
CA ILE A 76 10.00 -20.73 3.37
C ILE A 76 9.50 -20.87 1.93
N SER A 77 8.17 -20.99 1.77
CA SER A 77 7.54 -21.22 0.47
C SER A 77 7.70 -20.05 -0.50
N ASN A 78 7.56 -20.34 -1.78
CA ASN A 78 7.41 -19.28 -2.80
C ASN A 78 6.25 -18.39 -2.43
N ARG A 79 6.41 -17.10 -2.64
CA ARG A 79 5.32 -16.16 -2.40
C ARG A 79 5.52 -14.89 -3.20
N ASP A 80 4.41 -14.21 -3.45
CA ASP A 80 4.42 -12.88 -4.03
C ASP A 80 4.28 -11.87 -2.91
N VAL A 81 5.07 -10.81 -2.99
CA VAL A 81 4.99 -9.72 -2.01
C VAL A 81 4.70 -8.41 -2.73
N VAL A 82 3.95 -7.54 -2.07
CA VAL A 82 3.65 -6.22 -2.59
C VAL A 82 4.67 -5.24 -2.04
N LEU A 83 5.31 -4.49 -2.94
CA LEU A 83 6.27 -3.47 -2.58
C LEU A 83 5.73 -2.11 -2.98
N PHE A 84 6.03 -1.10 -2.18
CA PHE A 84 5.68 0.27 -2.49
C PHE A 84 6.94 1.14 -2.51
N LYS A 85 7.10 1.91 -3.58
CA LYS A 85 8.19 2.87 -3.71
C LYS A 85 7.58 4.26 -3.87
N ALA A 86 7.85 5.15 -2.92
CA ALA A 86 7.37 6.52 -3.00
C ALA A 86 8.01 7.28 -4.17
N SER A 87 7.23 8.13 -4.82
CA SER A 87 7.74 8.99 -5.87
C SER A 87 8.63 10.07 -5.28
N LYS A 88 9.45 10.69 -6.15
CA LYS A 88 10.28 11.80 -5.72
C LYS A 88 9.43 12.95 -5.21
N GLU A 89 8.34 13.26 -5.89
CA GLU A 89 7.43 14.33 -5.51
C GLU A 89 6.83 14.08 -4.13
N PHE A 90 6.47 12.84 -3.84
CA PHE A 90 5.94 12.47 -2.52
C PHE A 90 7.01 12.64 -1.44
N LYS A 91 8.23 12.15 -1.71
CA LYS A 91 9.34 12.29 -0.76
C LYS A 91 9.65 13.75 -0.48
N ASP A 92 9.69 14.57 -1.52
CA ASP A 92 9.96 15.99 -1.39
C ASP A 92 8.88 16.69 -0.57
N LEU A 93 7.61 16.30 -0.79
CA LEU A 93 6.49 16.88 -0.07
C LEU A 93 6.57 16.58 1.43
N VAL A 94 6.93 15.35 1.78
CA VAL A 94 7.10 14.95 3.18
C VAL A 94 8.30 15.65 3.80
N ASN A 95 9.41 15.74 3.09
CA ASN A 95 10.63 16.36 3.60
C ASN A 95 10.50 17.86 3.74
N SER A 96 9.75 18.52 2.87
CA SER A 96 9.58 19.98 2.94
C SER A 96 8.91 20.40 4.23
N LYS A 97 8.08 19.57 4.84
CA LYS A 97 7.46 19.85 6.13
C LYS A 97 8.46 19.84 7.28
N ASN A 98 9.56 19.11 7.11
CA ASN A 98 10.59 18.99 8.14
C ASN A 98 11.60 20.12 8.08
N ASP A 99 11.61 20.89 7.01
CA ASP A 99 12.55 21.98 6.79
C ASP A 99 12.06 23.33 7.34
N SER A 100 10.88 23.35 7.87
CA SER A 100 10.30 24.58 8.40
C SER A 100 10.81 24.93 9.80
#